data_6e327e514258dbaa3062d08245aaa1a6
#
_entry.id   6e327e514258dbaa3062d08245aaa1a6
#
_cell.length_a   1.000
_cell.length_b   1.000
_cell.length_c   1.000
_cell.angle_alpha   90.00
_cell.angle_beta   90.00
_cell.angle_gamma   90.00
#
_symmetry.space_group_name_H-M   'P 1'
#
loop_
_entity.id
_entity.type
_entity.pdbx_description
1 polymer ?
#
loop_
_entity_poly.entity_id
_entity_poly.type
_entity_poly.pdbx_seq_one_letter_code
_entity_poly.pdbx_strand_id
1 'polypeptide(L)'
;FGSNNVPFLQKPKVLALRGDGVSSLGFGEFWYFMEQELHYPITMVDTDNFGRVDLDNYNVLVMPSGGYGSILNESGMKELTAWVRNGGKVIAIERAVNSFVGKSGFQLKRTSEDEKPEKKTEEEKEKDALTPYGDRSNKFEDFRLPGAIFKLKVDNTHPMGFGYSNQYFTIKNNSSRLAYLPNGWNVGIIESVDSHVSGVAGSKAKEQLAKSMVFGVENMGGGAMIYFSDNPLFRAFWENGKLFMANAIFFVGQ
;
A
#
# COMPACT_ATOMS: atom_id res chain seq x y z
N PHE A 1 -22.84 -23.59 -17.87
CA PHE A 1 -21.71 -22.92 -17.21
C PHE A 1 -20.77 -22.45 -18.32
N GLY A 2 -20.71 -21.20 -18.69
CA GLY A 2 -19.88 -20.75 -19.81
C GLY A 2 -19.99 -19.25 -20.05
N SER A 3 -20.24 -18.45 -19.01
CA SER A 3 -20.13 -17.00 -19.13
C SER A 3 -18.68 -16.58 -18.92
N ASN A 4 -18.13 -15.84 -19.86
CA ASN A 4 -16.81 -15.20 -19.72
C ASN A 4 -16.75 -14.22 -18.52
N ASN A 5 -17.89 -13.92 -17.91
CA ASN A 5 -18.01 -13.05 -16.74
C ASN A 5 -17.99 -13.80 -15.40
N VAL A 6 -17.80 -15.12 -15.43
CA VAL A 6 -17.70 -15.97 -14.23
C VAL A 6 -16.39 -16.75 -14.29
N PRO A 7 -15.26 -16.14 -13.92
CA PRO A 7 -13.99 -16.83 -13.86
C PRO A 7 -13.98 -17.85 -12.70
N PHE A 8 -13.23 -18.94 -12.89
CA PHE A 8 -12.96 -19.88 -11.80
C PHE A 8 -11.93 -19.29 -10.86
N LEU A 9 -12.20 -19.33 -9.55
CA LEU A 9 -11.22 -18.95 -8.56
C LEU A 9 -10.06 -19.95 -8.54
N GLN A 10 -8.87 -19.45 -8.70
CA GLN A 10 -7.66 -20.26 -8.57
C GLN A 10 -7.22 -20.30 -7.10
N LYS A 11 -6.79 -21.48 -6.63
CA LYS A 11 -6.23 -21.60 -5.29
C LYS A 11 -4.96 -20.73 -5.17
N PRO A 12 -4.90 -19.75 -4.26
CA PRO A 12 -3.70 -18.95 -4.06
C PRO A 12 -2.50 -19.81 -3.62
N LYS A 13 -1.38 -19.69 -4.32
CA LYS A 13 -0.08 -20.20 -3.92
C LYS A 13 0.74 -18.99 -3.48
N VAL A 14 0.73 -18.74 -2.17
CA VAL A 14 1.23 -17.50 -1.60
C VAL A 14 2.70 -17.61 -1.22
N LEU A 15 3.51 -16.71 -1.76
CA LEU A 15 4.89 -16.45 -1.37
C LEU A 15 4.94 -15.14 -0.58
N ALA A 16 5.51 -15.14 0.61
CA ALA A 16 5.70 -13.94 1.42
C ALA A 16 7.19 -13.67 1.67
N LEU A 17 7.61 -12.43 1.43
CA LEU A 17 8.99 -12.01 1.68
C LEU A 17 9.20 -11.64 3.15
N ARG A 18 10.36 -12.04 3.68
CA ARG A 18 10.83 -11.71 5.02
C ARG A 18 12.35 -11.48 5.03
N GLY A 19 12.92 -11.26 6.19
CA GLY A 19 14.37 -11.16 6.37
C GLY A 19 14.87 -9.73 6.21
N ASP A 20 16.05 -9.56 5.61
CA ASP A 20 16.72 -8.28 5.55
C ASP A 20 15.91 -7.22 4.79
N GLY A 21 15.84 -6.02 5.34
CA GLY A 21 15.06 -4.91 4.78
C GLY A 21 13.54 -4.99 5.03
N VAL A 22 13.00 -6.14 5.46
CA VAL A 22 11.57 -6.33 5.73
C VAL A 22 11.25 -6.10 7.21
N SER A 23 10.16 -5.39 7.50
CA SER A 23 9.66 -5.22 8.85
C SER A 23 9.24 -6.57 9.45
N SER A 24 9.89 -7.00 10.52
CA SER A 24 9.54 -8.23 11.23
C SER A 24 8.11 -8.18 11.80
N LEU A 25 7.65 -6.99 12.22
CA LEU A 25 6.27 -6.78 12.69
C LEU A 25 5.29 -6.93 11.51
N GLY A 26 5.53 -6.23 10.39
CA GLY A 26 4.65 -6.31 9.22
C GLY A 26 4.58 -7.71 8.61
N PHE A 27 5.71 -8.44 8.60
CA PHE A 27 5.71 -9.85 8.22
C PHE A 27 4.92 -10.71 9.21
N GLY A 28 5.15 -10.51 10.53
CA GLY A 28 4.49 -11.27 11.59
C GLY A 28 2.97 -11.11 11.59
N GLU A 29 2.46 -9.90 11.32
CA GLU A 29 1.03 -9.61 11.19
C GLU A 29 0.42 -10.39 10.02
N PHE A 30 1.09 -10.40 8.86
CA PHE A 30 0.65 -11.16 7.70
C PHE A 30 0.71 -12.68 7.94
N TRP A 31 1.82 -13.18 8.50
CA TRP A 31 1.96 -14.58 8.86
C TRP A 31 0.87 -15.04 9.84
N TYR A 32 0.64 -14.23 10.90
CA TYR A 32 -0.38 -14.54 11.90
C TYR A 32 -1.77 -14.63 11.27
N PHE A 33 -2.13 -13.66 10.43
CA PHE A 33 -3.40 -13.66 9.72
C PHE A 33 -3.56 -14.90 8.83
N MET A 34 -2.53 -15.27 8.05
CA MET A 34 -2.64 -16.39 7.14
C MET A 34 -2.63 -17.75 7.85
N GLU A 35 -1.66 -18.00 8.73
CA GLU A 35 -1.48 -19.32 9.31
C GLU A 35 -2.24 -19.53 10.62
N GLN A 36 -2.38 -18.50 11.46
CA GLN A 36 -3.04 -18.66 12.75
C GLN A 36 -4.55 -18.39 12.70
N GLU A 37 -5.00 -17.48 11.86
CA GLU A 37 -6.43 -17.16 11.79
C GLU A 37 -7.12 -17.87 10.61
N LEU A 38 -6.55 -17.83 9.42
CA LEU A 38 -7.14 -18.48 8.24
C LEU A 38 -6.75 -19.96 8.11
N HIS A 39 -5.75 -20.43 8.85
CA HIS A 39 -5.16 -21.78 8.72
C HIS A 39 -4.75 -22.07 7.26
N TYR A 40 -4.27 -21.05 6.56
CA TYR A 40 -3.88 -21.11 5.17
C TYR A 40 -2.35 -21.09 5.04
N PRO A 41 -1.73 -22.15 4.47
CA PRO A 41 -0.28 -22.25 4.40
C PRO A 41 0.30 -21.22 3.41
N ILE A 42 1.44 -20.63 3.79
CA ILE A 42 2.23 -19.73 2.95
C ILE A 42 3.67 -20.23 2.84
N THR A 43 4.33 -19.90 1.72
CA THR A 43 5.78 -20.08 1.59
C THR A 43 6.47 -18.79 2.02
N MET A 44 7.40 -18.90 2.94
CA MET A 44 8.19 -17.77 3.46
C MET A 44 9.59 -17.80 2.87
N VAL A 45 10.05 -16.70 2.28
CA VAL A 45 11.37 -16.60 1.68
C VAL A 45 12.09 -15.37 2.19
N ASP A 46 13.33 -15.57 2.62
CA ASP A 46 14.21 -14.46 2.97
C ASP A 46 14.62 -13.69 1.70
N THR A 47 14.67 -12.38 1.77
CA THR A 47 15.02 -11.50 0.64
C THR A 47 16.33 -11.90 -0.03
N ASP A 48 17.33 -12.36 0.72
CA ASP A 48 18.62 -12.81 0.20
C ASP A 48 18.52 -14.04 -0.71
N ASN A 49 17.45 -14.81 -0.56
CA ASN A 49 17.20 -16.02 -1.34
C ASN A 49 16.17 -15.79 -2.46
N PHE A 50 15.58 -14.62 -2.56
CA PHE A 50 14.49 -14.35 -3.51
C PHE A 50 14.89 -14.61 -4.97
N GLY A 51 16.10 -14.23 -5.37
CA GLY A 51 16.63 -14.48 -6.73
C GLY A 51 16.82 -15.97 -7.11
N ARG A 52 16.62 -16.90 -6.15
CA ARG A 52 16.68 -18.35 -6.40
C ARG A 52 15.29 -18.99 -6.47
N VAL A 53 14.25 -18.18 -6.23
CA VAL A 53 12.86 -18.66 -6.22
C VAL A 53 12.33 -18.75 -7.64
N ASP A 54 11.83 -19.90 -8.00
CA ASP A 54 11.03 -20.06 -9.21
C ASP A 54 9.60 -19.52 -8.94
N LEU A 55 9.34 -18.29 -9.41
CA LEU A 55 8.07 -17.61 -9.22
C LEU A 55 6.89 -18.28 -9.92
N ASP A 56 7.12 -19.13 -10.94
CA ASP A 56 6.06 -19.85 -11.66
C ASP A 56 5.37 -20.89 -10.78
N ASN A 57 5.98 -21.25 -9.65
CA ASN A 57 5.34 -22.10 -8.64
C ASN A 57 4.29 -21.36 -7.78
N TYR A 58 4.19 -20.04 -7.89
CA TYR A 58 3.32 -19.17 -7.10
C TYR A 58 2.44 -18.31 -7.99
N ASN A 59 1.34 -17.85 -7.46
CA ASN A 59 0.46 -16.88 -8.13
C ASN A 59 0.19 -15.61 -7.30
N VAL A 60 0.66 -15.58 -6.03
CA VAL A 60 0.58 -14.40 -5.16
C VAL A 60 1.93 -14.18 -4.50
N LEU A 61 2.50 -13.00 -4.66
CA LEU A 61 3.67 -12.50 -3.93
C LEU A 61 3.24 -11.42 -2.97
N VAL A 62 3.51 -11.60 -1.68
CA VAL A 62 3.24 -10.59 -0.65
C VAL A 62 4.55 -9.96 -0.22
N MET A 63 4.56 -8.64 -0.26
CA MET A 63 5.67 -7.78 0.16
C MET A 63 5.22 -6.96 1.37
N PRO A 64 5.48 -7.44 2.61
CA PRO A 64 5.19 -6.67 3.82
C PRO A 64 5.94 -5.34 3.84
N SER A 65 5.62 -4.47 4.80
CA SER A 65 6.32 -3.19 4.95
C SER A 65 7.85 -3.38 4.99
N GLY A 66 8.58 -2.73 4.08
CA GLY A 66 10.02 -2.92 3.95
C GLY A 66 10.65 -2.12 2.82
N GLY A 67 11.98 -2.23 2.70
CA GLY A 67 12.78 -1.70 1.60
C GLY A 67 13.31 -2.84 0.74
N TYR A 68 12.98 -2.85 -0.54
CA TYR A 68 13.25 -3.95 -1.47
C TYR A 68 14.27 -3.60 -2.56
N GLY A 69 15.06 -2.53 -2.35
CA GLY A 69 16.02 -2.05 -3.36
C GLY A 69 17.10 -3.05 -3.73
N SER A 70 17.47 -3.95 -2.82
CA SER A 70 18.48 -5.00 -3.08
C SER A 70 17.99 -6.05 -4.08
N ILE A 71 16.71 -6.42 -4.02
CA ILE A 71 16.12 -7.47 -4.88
C ILE A 71 15.37 -6.89 -6.07
N LEU A 72 14.85 -5.66 -5.98
CA LEU A 72 14.16 -4.94 -7.06
C LEU A 72 15.09 -3.93 -7.76
N ASN A 73 16.31 -4.37 -8.07
CA ASN A 73 17.17 -3.68 -9.03
C ASN A 73 16.55 -3.77 -10.45
N GLU A 74 17.24 -3.29 -11.47
CA GLU A 74 16.71 -3.26 -12.85
C GLU A 74 16.30 -4.66 -13.36
N SER A 75 17.12 -5.69 -13.13
CA SER A 75 16.82 -7.08 -13.51
C SER A 75 15.65 -7.64 -12.73
N GLY A 76 15.68 -7.55 -11.38
CA GLY A 76 14.62 -8.06 -10.53
C GLY A 76 13.28 -7.39 -10.78
N MET A 77 13.27 -6.08 -11.06
CA MET A 77 12.05 -5.37 -11.44
C MET A 77 11.49 -5.85 -12.79
N LYS A 78 12.37 -6.12 -13.76
CA LYS A 78 11.98 -6.66 -15.08
C LYS A 78 11.40 -8.06 -14.95
N GLU A 79 12.04 -8.93 -14.18
CA GLU A 79 11.58 -10.30 -13.91
C GLU A 79 10.23 -10.31 -13.19
N LEU A 80 10.09 -9.51 -12.12
CA LEU A 80 8.84 -9.37 -11.38
C LEU A 80 7.71 -8.87 -12.29
N THR A 81 7.99 -7.83 -13.10
CA THR A 81 7.01 -7.27 -14.03
C THR A 81 6.59 -8.30 -15.09
N ALA A 82 7.51 -9.10 -15.60
CA ALA A 82 7.20 -10.16 -16.56
C ALA A 82 6.30 -11.24 -15.91
N TRP A 83 6.63 -11.67 -14.69
CA TRP A 83 5.82 -12.62 -13.93
C TRP A 83 4.40 -12.08 -13.65
N VAL A 84 4.27 -10.82 -13.26
CA VAL A 84 2.94 -10.20 -13.07
C VAL A 84 2.16 -10.20 -14.38
N ARG A 85 2.78 -9.81 -15.49
CA ARG A 85 2.11 -9.80 -16.81
C ARG A 85 1.63 -11.17 -17.25
N ASN A 86 2.28 -12.24 -16.79
CA ASN A 86 1.90 -13.63 -17.05
C ASN A 86 0.83 -14.17 -16.08
N GLY A 87 0.25 -13.35 -15.21
CA GLY A 87 -0.84 -13.75 -14.34
C GLY A 87 -0.49 -13.71 -12.84
N GLY A 88 0.74 -13.37 -12.48
CA GLY A 88 1.13 -13.20 -11.08
C GLY A 88 0.47 -11.98 -10.43
N LYS A 89 0.31 -12.04 -9.12
CA LYS A 89 -0.27 -10.97 -8.30
C LYS A 89 0.72 -10.53 -7.23
N VAL A 90 1.03 -9.24 -7.19
CA VAL A 90 1.85 -8.64 -6.12
C VAL A 90 0.97 -7.86 -5.18
N ILE A 91 1.13 -8.08 -3.87
CA ILE A 91 0.50 -7.30 -2.80
C ILE A 91 1.61 -6.56 -2.06
N ALA A 92 1.70 -5.25 -2.26
CA ALA A 92 2.67 -4.38 -1.60
C ALA A 92 2.01 -3.62 -0.46
N ILE A 93 2.62 -3.67 0.73
CA ILE A 93 2.05 -3.10 1.96
C ILE A 93 2.96 -2.00 2.50
N GLU A 94 2.39 -0.84 2.81
CA GLU A 94 3.07 0.35 3.39
C GLU A 94 4.35 0.73 2.62
N ARG A 95 5.54 0.61 3.27
CA ARG A 95 6.82 1.00 2.67
C ARG A 95 7.16 0.22 1.41
N ALA A 96 6.68 -1.01 1.25
CA ALA A 96 6.89 -1.80 0.04
C ALA A 96 6.32 -1.12 -1.21
N VAL A 97 5.23 -0.38 -1.07
CA VAL A 97 4.60 0.39 -2.14
C VAL A 97 5.57 1.38 -2.80
N ASN A 98 6.50 1.95 -2.02
CA ASN A 98 7.50 2.90 -2.54
C ASN A 98 8.44 2.30 -3.60
N SER A 99 8.57 0.97 -3.65
CA SER A 99 9.38 0.29 -4.66
C SER A 99 8.84 0.48 -6.09
N PHE A 100 7.57 0.85 -6.23
CA PHE A 100 6.86 0.98 -7.50
C PHE A 100 6.50 2.43 -7.87
N VAL A 101 6.57 3.36 -6.90
CA VAL A 101 6.22 4.77 -7.12
C VAL A 101 7.16 5.42 -8.15
N GLY A 102 6.57 5.97 -9.23
CA GLY A 102 7.31 6.67 -10.28
C GLY A 102 8.20 5.77 -11.14
N LYS A 103 8.09 4.45 -11.02
CA LYS A 103 8.86 3.50 -11.82
C LYS A 103 8.23 3.31 -13.20
N SER A 104 9.08 3.14 -14.21
CA SER A 104 8.63 2.84 -15.56
C SER A 104 7.82 1.55 -15.60
N GLY A 105 6.69 1.57 -16.29
CA GLY A 105 5.78 0.43 -16.38
C GLY A 105 4.71 0.37 -15.29
N PHE A 106 4.77 1.25 -14.27
CA PHE A 106 3.76 1.35 -13.20
C PHE A 106 3.06 2.72 -13.26
N GLN A 107 1.76 2.73 -12.95
CA GLN A 107 0.97 3.97 -12.95
C GLN A 107 1.08 4.72 -11.62
N LEU A 108 1.61 4.05 -10.59
CA LEU A 108 1.66 4.56 -9.23
C LEU A 108 2.57 5.79 -9.11
N LYS A 109 2.01 6.89 -8.65
CA LYS A 109 2.71 8.16 -8.43
C LYS A 109 2.35 8.74 -7.07
N ARG A 110 3.20 9.62 -6.57
CA ARG A 110 2.84 10.49 -5.45
C ARG A 110 1.92 11.61 -5.95
N THR A 111 1.16 12.22 -5.04
CA THR A 111 0.45 13.45 -5.37
C THR A 111 1.43 14.57 -5.72
N SER A 112 1.05 15.51 -6.57
CA SER A 112 1.92 16.57 -7.10
C SER A 112 2.57 17.47 -6.02
N GLU A 113 1.98 17.54 -4.85
CA GLU A 113 2.55 18.25 -3.68
C GLU A 113 3.79 17.58 -3.07
N ASP A 114 4.11 16.33 -3.49
CA ASP A 114 5.33 15.63 -3.11
C ASP A 114 6.50 15.85 -4.08
N GLU A 115 6.25 16.54 -5.20
CA GLU A 115 7.32 16.98 -6.08
C GLU A 115 8.12 18.05 -5.36
N LYS A 116 9.32 17.67 -4.94
CA LYS A 116 10.37 18.42 -4.23
C LYS A 116 9.88 19.73 -3.61
N PRO A 117 10.04 19.95 -2.31
CA PRO A 117 9.76 21.27 -1.75
C PRO A 117 10.44 22.29 -2.66
N GLU A 118 9.67 23.20 -3.24
CA GLU A 118 10.23 24.32 -3.99
C GLU A 118 11.38 24.85 -3.17
N LYS A 119 12.53 25.06 -3.81
CA LYS A 119 13.67 25.62 -3.09
C LYS A 119 13.18 26.91 -2.49
N LYS A 120 13.06 26.94 -1.16
CA LYS A 120 12.65 28.14 -0.42
C LYS A 120 13.43 29.32 -0.95
N THR A 121 12.75 30.38 -1.29
CA THR A 121 13.36 31.63 -1.64
C THR A 121 14.23 32.12 -0.48
N GLU A 122 15.21 32.98 -0.74
CA GLU A 122 16.04 33.52 0.35
C GLU A 122 15.20 34.28 1.37
N GLU A 123 14.14 34.96 0.95
CA GLU A 123 13.17 35.62 1.84
C GLU A 123 12.41 34.61 2.74
N GLU A 124 12.04 33.45 2.22
CA GLU A 124 11.41 32.39 3.04
C GLU A 124 12.38 31.76 4.02
N LYS A 125 13.64 31.58 3.65
CA LYS A 125 14.70 31.12 4.55
C LYS A 125 14.96 32.10 5.66
N GLU A 126 15.02 33.39 5.34
CA GLU A 126 15.19 34.46 6.33
C GLU A 126 13.99 34.52 7.29
N LYS A 127 12.77 34.48 6.78
CA LYS A 127 11.56 34.41 7.57
C LYS A 127 11.52 33.18 8.50
N ASP A 128 11.97 32.05 8.01
CA ASP A 128 12.07 30.83 8.83
C ASP A 128 13.17 30.95 9.91
N ALA A 129 14.29 31.58 9.60
CA ALA A 129 15.38 31.83 10.54
C ALA A 129 14.93 32.76 11.68
N LEU A 130 14.10 33.75 11.37
CA LEU A 130 13.55 34.74 12.32
C LEU A 130 12.30 34.25 13.05
N THR A 131 11.80 33.03 12.79
CA THR A 131 10.63 32.48 13.48
C THR A 131 10.93 32.33 14.99
N PRO A 132 10.10 32.91 15.90
CA PRO A 132 10.27 32.79 17.33
C PRO A 132 10.28 31.33 17.79
N TYR A 133 10.98 31.04 18.89
CA TYR A 133 11.10 29.68 19.42
C TYR A 133 9.72 29.01 19.66
N GLY A 134 8.76 29.74 20.23
CA GLY A 134 7.42 29.22 20.48
C GLY A 134 6.63 28.84 19.21
N ASP A 135 6.90 29.51 18.09
CA ASP A 135 6.20 29.28 16.83
C ASP A 135 6.87 28.21 15.96
N ARG A 136 8.15 27.88 16.25
CA ARG A 136 8.86 26.82 15.51
C ARG A 136 8.27 25.45 15.76
N SER A 137 7.83 25.16 16.99
CA SER A 137 7.16 23.89 17.32
C SER A 137 5.82 23.74 16.58
N ASN A 138 5.06 24.82 16.45
CA ASN A 138 3.76 24.80 15.78
C ASN A 138 3.85 24.41 14.30
N LYS A 139 4.89 24.86 13.58
CA LYS A 139 5.12 24.50 12.18
C LYS A 139 5.35 23.00 11.98
N PHE A 140 5.99 22.32 12.93
CA PHE A 140 6.19 20.88 12.88
C PHE A 140 4.90 20.10 13.19
N GLU A 141 4.11 20.60 14.14
CA GLU A 141 2.84 19.98 14.52
C GLU A 141 1.82 19.99 13.36
N ASP A 142 1.83 21.01 12.49
CA ASP A 142 0.95 21.09 11.32
C ASP A 142 1.14 19.91 10.32
N PHE A 143 2.35 19.38 10.22
CA PHE A 143 2.68 18.24 9.33
C PHE A 143 2.72 16.89 10.06
N ARG A 144 2.52 16.90 11.38
CA ARG A 144 2.69 15.70 12.19
C ARG A 144 1.52 14.74 12.05
N LEU A 145 1.86 13.46 11.88
CA LEU A 145 0.89 12.36 11.79
C LEU A 145 1.42 11.14 12.57
N PRO A 146 1.42 11.18 13.90
CA PRO A 146 1.92 10.08 14.73
C PRO A 146 0.98 8.88 14.74
N GLY A 147 -0.29 9.09 14.42
CA GLY A 147 -1.32 8.06 14.32
C GLY A 147 -2.71 8.68 14.40
N ALA A 148 -3.51 8.40 13.38
CA ALA A 148 -4.88 8.90 13.30
C ALA A 148 -5.77 7.92 12.53
N ILE A 149 -7.05 7.97 12.78
CA ILE A 149 -8.07 7.21 12.06
C ILE A 149 -8.70 8.11 11.00
N PHE A 150 -8.67 7.62 9.76
CA PHE A 150 -9.33 8.25 8.63
C PHE A 150 -10.42 7.35 8.09
N LYS A 151 -11.55 7.95 7.72
CA LYS A 151 -12.61 7.29 7.00
C LYS A 151 -12.28 7.30 5.50
N LEU A 152 -12.18 6.13 4.89
CA LEU A 152 -12.04 6.00 3.45
C LEU A 152 -13.41 5.85 2.81
N LYS A 153 -13.56 6.42 1.62
CA LYS A 153 -14.59 6.02 0.68
C LYS A 153 -14.12 4.76 -0.04
N VAL A 154 -14.96 3.74 -0.08
CA VAL A 154 -14.65 2.43 -0.64
C VAL A 154 -15.49 2.18 -1.88
N ASP A 155 -14.84 1.76 -2.97
CA ASP A 155 -15.52 1.12 -4.09
C ASP A 155 -15.81 -0.35 -3.73
N ASN A 156 -16.99 -0.59 -3.17
CA ASN A 156 -17.44 -1.92 -2.78
C ASN A 156 -17.98 -2.76 -3.94
N THR A 157 -17.97 -2.23 -5.16
CA THR A 157 -18.26 -2.99 -6.38
C THR A 157 -17.04 -3.72 -6.91
N HIS A 158 -15.83 -3.28 -6.52
CA HIS A 158 -14.59 -3.96 -6.86
C HIS A 158 -14.39 -5.21 -5.98
N PRO A 159 -13.86 -6.35 -6.52
CA PRO A 159 -13.63 -7.58 -5.74
C PRO A 159 -12.88 -7.37 -4.43
N MET A 160 -11.88 -6.47 -4.39
CA MET A 160 -11.15 -6.16 -3.16
C MET A 160 -12.02 -5.50 -2.09
N GLY A 161 -13.07 -4.76 -2.49
CA GLY A 161 -14.02 -4.11 -1.59
C GLY A 161 -15.22 -4.99 -1.21
N PHE A 162 -15.27 -6.23 -1.68
CA PHE A 162 -16.40 -7.12 -1.42
C PHE A 162 -16.62 -7.36 0.09
N GLY A 163 -17.88 -7.28 0.51
CA GLY A 163 -18.28 -7.44 1.91
C GLY A 163 -18.21 -6.15 2.74
N TYR A 164 -17.64 -5.08 2.20
CA TYR A 164 -17.69 -3.75 2.83
C TYR A 164 -18.92 -2.94 2.38
N SER A 165 -19.30 -1.99 3.23
CA SER A 165 -20.10 -0.86 2.77
C SER A 165 -19.25 0.10 1.93
N ASN A 166 -19.78 1.27 1.57
CA ASN A 166 -19.01 2.30 0.86
C ASN A 166 -17.98 3.04 1.75
N GLN A 167 -17.68 2.54 2.95
CA GLN A 167 -16.76 3.18 3.89
C GLN A 167 -15.93 2.14 4.67
N TYR A 168 -14.73 2.56 5.01
CA TYR A 168 -13.78 1.82 5.83
C TYR A 168 -13.00 2.81 6.71
N PHE A 169 -12.53 2.36 7.85
CA PHE A 169 -11.68 3.17 8.74
C PHE A 169 -10.26 2.60 8.70
N THR A 170 -9.29 3.44 8.30
CA THR A 170 -7.88 3.07 8.29
C THR A 170 -7.13 3.71 9.45
N ILE A 171 -6.12 3.02 9.96
CA ILE A 171 -5.11 3.62 10.83
C ILE A 171 -4.01 4.19 9.94
N LYS A 172 -3.86 5.49 9.96
CA LYS A 172 -2.80 6.19 9.24
C LYS A 172 -1.70 6.63 10.20
N ASN A 173 -0.53 6.02 10.06
CA ASN A 173 0.66 6.29 10.85
C ASN A 173 1.86 6.67 9.96
N ASN A 174 1.59 6.98 8.71
CA ASN A 174 2.57 7.38 7.71
C ASN A 174 2.01 8.51 6.84
N SER A 175 2.88 9.31 6.27
CA SER A 175 2.55 10.43 5.39
C SER A 175 2.45 10.04 3.91
N SER A 176 2.30 8.75 3.59
CA SER A 176 2.19 8.29 2.21
C SER A 176 0.97 8.90 1.52
N ARG A 177 1.18 9.52 0.37
CA ARG A 177 0.18 10.22 -0.43
C ARG A 177 0.30 9.77 -1.87
N LEU A 178 -0.58 8.89 -2.27
CA LEU A 178 -0.58 8.33 -3.62
C LEU A 178 -1.65 9.02 -4.45
N ALA A 179 -1.28 9.43 -5.64
CA ALA A 179 -2.24 9.91 -6.63
C ALA A 179 -3.17 8.77 -7.06
N TYR A 180 -4.34 9.14 -7.54
CA TYR A 180 -5.25 8.15 -8.12
C TYR A 180 -4.60 7.46 -9.33
N LEU A 181 -4.80 6.16 -9.44
CA LEU A 181 -4.39 5.39 -10.61
C LEU A 181 -5.27 5.78 -11.80
N PRO A 182 -4.71 6.29 -12.90
CA PRO A 182 -5.51 6.79 -14.03
C PRO A 182 -6.23 5.67 -14.81
N ASN A 183 -5.64 4.49 -14.89
CA ASN A 183 -6.21 3.31 -15.56
C ASN A 183 -6.23 2.09 -14.63
N GLY A 184 -6.35 2.31 -13.33
CA GLY A 184 -6.48 1.29 -12.30
C GLY A 184 -7.72 1.54 -11.44
N TRP A 185 -7.84 0.78 -10.37
CA TRP A 185 -8.97 0.83 -9.45
C TRP A 185 -8.53 1.49 -8.14
N ASN A 186 -9.15 2.60 -7.80
CA ASN A 186 -8.92 3.34 -6.55
C ASN A 186 -9.95 2.87 -5.53
N VAL A 187 -9.68 1.70 -4.94
CA VAL A 187 -10.67 0.98 -4.13
C VAL A 187 -10.93 1.64 -2.77
N GLY A 188 -9.92 2.24 -2.18
CA GLY A 188 -10.05 2.99 -0.92
C GLY A 188 -9.34 4.33 -1.02
N ILE A 189 -10.08 5.43 -0.82
CA ILE A 189 -9.55 6.78 -0.96
C ILE A 189 -9.87 7.66 0.25
N ILE A 190 -8.97 8.60 0.56
CA ILE A 190 -9.26 9.75 1.43
C ILE A 190 -9.88 10.83 0.55
N GLU A 191 -11.16 11.14 0.77
CA GLU A 191 -11.92 12.02 -0.12
C GLU A 191 -11.66 13.50 0.17
N SER A 192 -11.56 13.87 1.46
CA SER A 192 -11.37 15.27 1.90
C SER A 192 -10.68 15.36 3.25
N VAL A 193 -10.42 16.56 3.71
CA VAL A 193 -9.90 16.85 5.07
C VAL A 193 -10.85 16.36 6.17
N ASP A 194 -12.16 16.32 5.89
CA ASP A 194 -13.20 15.85 6.81
C ASP A 194 -13.20 14.32 6.97
N SER A 195 -12.36 13.63 6.22
CA SER A 195 -12.15 12.19 6.38
C SER A 195 -11.43 11.83 7.69
N HIS A 196 -10.80 12.78 8.36
CA HIS A 196 -10.20 12.58 9.69
C HIS A 196 -11.28 12.32 10.74
N VAL A 197 -11.14 11.23 11.51
CA VAL A 197 -12.13 10.81 12.50
C VAL A 197 -11.61 10.97 13.91
N SER A 198 -10.37 10.54 14.18
CA SER A 198 -9.81 10.51 15.52
C SER A 198 -8.28 10.43 15.47
N GLY A 199 -7.63 10.68 16.60
CA GLY A 199 -6.18 10.67 16.72
C GLY A 199 -5.55 12.00 16.37
N VAL A 200 -4.22 12.04 16.29
CA VAL A 200 -3.46 13.27 16.04
C VAL A 200 -3.05 13.37 14.58
N ALA A 201 -3.55 14.39 13.91
CA ALA A 201 -3.15 14.76 12.55
C ALA A 201 -3.12 16.28 12.43
N GLY A 202 -1.99 16.82 12.05
CA GLY A 202 -1.79 18.25 11.81
C GLY A 202 -2.67 18.77 10.67
N SER A 203 -2.94 20.07 10.66
CA SER A 203 -3.80 20.71 9.65
C SER A 203 -3.28 20.48 8.24
N LYS A 204 -1.99 20.72 8.01
CA LYS A 204 -1.31 20.51 6.73
C LYS A 204 -1.24 19.03 6.34
N ALA A 205 -1.02 18.13 7.30
CA ALA A 205 -1.05 16.69 7.05
C ALA A 205 -2.42 16.25 6.53
N LYS A 206 -3.52 16.75 7.10
CA LYS A 206 -4.89 16.45 6.63
C LYS A 206 -5.16 17.00 5.23
N GLU A 207 -4.76 18.26 4.96
CA GLU A 207 -4.89 18.88 3.65
C GLU A 207 -4.15 18.07 2.58
N GLN A 208 -2.93 17.65 2.88
CA GLN A 208 -2.09 16.90 1.97
C GLN A 208 -2.59 15.47 1.71
N LEU A 209 -3.27 14.85 2.68
CA LEU A 209 -3.85 13.52 2.54
C LEU A 209 -5.17 13.52 1.75
N ALA A 210 -5.85 14.66 1.67
CA ALA A 210 -7.08 14.77 0.91
C ALA A 210 -6.88 14.40 -0.57
N LYS A 211 -7.86 13.74 -1.17
CA LYS A 211 -7.82 13.28 -2.57
C LYS A 211 -6.66 12.34 -2.88
N SER A 212 -6.29 11.48 -1.92
CA SER A 212 -5.26 10.46 -2.12
C SER A 212 -5.83 9.05 -2.09
N MET A 213 -5.16 8.15 -2.84
CA MET A 213 -5.44 6.72 -2.81
C MET A 213 -4.74 6.08 -1.62
N VAL A 214 -5.45 5.22 -0.91
CA VAL A 214 -4.92 4.39 0.17
C VAL A 214 -4.84 2.93 -0.26
N PHE A 215 -5.89 2.42 -0.90
CA PHE A 215 -5.94 1.07 -1.45
C PHE A 215 -6.25 1.11 -2.94
N GLY A 216 -5.41 0.49 -3.73
CA GLY A 216 -5.57 0.50 -5.19
C GLY A 216 -5.13 -0.79 -5.85
N VAL A 217 -5.64 -1.03 -7.06
CA VAL A 217 -5.30 -2.17 -7.90
C VAL A 217 -4.97 -1.67 -9.30
N GLU A 218 -3.82 -2.09 -9.81
CA GLU A 218 -3.37 -1.82 -11.16
C GLU A 218 -3.27 -3.15 -11.91
N ASN A 219 -4.09 -3.34 -12.96
CA ASN A 219 -3.98 -4.50 -13.81
C ASN A 219 -2.75 -4.39 -14.72
N MET A 220 -2.00 -5.48 -14.85
CA MET A 220 -0.77 -5.52 -15.63
C MET A 220 -0.70 -6.83 -16.43
N GLY A 221 -1.09 -6.78 -17.70
CA GLY A 221 -1.21 -7.99 -18.52
C GLY A 221 -2.28 -8.93 -17.97
N GLY A 222 -1.90 -10.18 -17.68
CA GLY A 222 -2.79 -11.17 -17.07
C GLY A 222 -2.86 -11.12 -15.55
N GLY A 223 -2.05 -10.28 -14.89
CA GLY A 223 -1.96 -10.19 -13.44
C GLY A 223 -2.26 -8.82 -12.88
N ALA A 224 -1.92 -8.60 -11.61
CA ALA A 224 -2.25 -7.37 -10.91
C ALA A 224 -1.20 -6.94 -9.87
N MET A 225 -1.06 -5.64 -9.71
CA MET A 225 -0.37 -5.00 -8.60
C MET A 225 -1.42 -4.45 -7.62
N ILE A 226 -1.32 -4.83 -6.36
CA ILE A 226 -2.21 -4.37 -5.29
C ILE A 226 -1.39 -3.53 -4.32
N TYR A 227 -1.86 -2.34 -4.06
CA TYR A 227 -1.19 -1.34 -3.23
C TYR A 227 -2.01 -1.06 -1.98
N PHE A 228 -1.42 -1.34 -0.82
CA PHE A 228 -1.91 -0.92 0.49
C PHE A 228 -0.96 0.12 1.08
N SER A 229 -1.25 1.41 0.95
CA SER A 229 -0.40 2.47 1.54
C SER A 229 -0.46 2.49 3.07
N ASP A 230 -1.53 1.97 3.64
CA ASP A 230 -1.68 1.70 5.07
C ASP A 230 -1.81 0.20 5.30
N ASN A 231 -1.44 -0.27 6.47
CA ASN A 231 -1.48 -1.68 6.79
C ASN A 231 -2.89 -2.13 7.23
N PRO A 232 -3.60 -2.95 6.43
CA PRO A 232 -4.93 -3.43 6.81
C PRO A 232 -4.90 -4.46 7.95
N LEU A 233 -3.73 -5.01 8.27
CA LEU A 233 -3.53 -6.00 9.34
C LEU A 233 -2.89 -5.41 10.60
N PHE A 234 -2.87 -4.09 10.74
CA PHE A 234 -2.10 -3.38 11.75
C PHE A 234 -2.13 -4.07 13.12
N ARG A 235 -0.95 -4.52 13.57
CA ARG A 235 -0.68 -5.22 14.82
C ARG A 235 -1.60 -6.43 15.10
N ALA A 236 -2.09 -7.08 14.03
CA ALA A 236 -3.00 -8.22 14.06
C ALA A 236 -4.34 -7.99 14.78
N PHE A 237 -4.61 -6.80 15.34
CA PHE A 237 -5.86 -6.48 16.03
C PHE A 237 -6.83 -5.60 15.21
N TRP A 238 -6.40 -5.09 14.04
CA TRP A 238 -7.27 -4.26 13.19
C TRP A 238 -8.24 -5.14 12.39
N GLU A 239 -9.25 -5.68 13.08
CA GLU A 239 -10.20 -6.64 12.52
C GLU A 239 -10.88 -6.12 11.25
N ASN A 240 -11.19 -4.83 11.23
CA ASN A 240 -11.85 -4.17 10.11
C ASN A 240 -11.08 -4.28 8.79
N GLY A 241 -9.76 -4.46 8.81
CA GLY A 241 -8.92 -4.53 7.60
C GLY A 241 -8.68 -5.94 7.07
N LYS A 242 -8.89 -6.97 7.88
CA LYS A 242 -8.58 -8.37 7.52
C LYS A 242 -9.28 -8.84 6.26
N LEU A 243 -10.53 -8.41 6.05
CA LEU A 243 -11.29 -8.77 4.85
C LEU A 243 -10.69 -8.14 3.58
N PHE A 244 -10.10 -6.94 3.62
CA PHE A 244 -9.39 -6.37 2.47
C PHE A 244 -8.21 -7.24 2.07
N MET A 245 -7.44 -7.73 3.03
CA MET A 245 -6.31 -8.62 2.75
C MET A 245 -6.78 -9.96 2.20
N ALA A 246 -7.83 -10.55 2.78
CA ALA A 246 -8.43 -11.79 2.26
C ALA A 246 -8.91 -11.59 0.81
N ASN A 247 -9.66 -10.53 0.53
CA ASN A 247 -10.15 -10.24 -0.81
C ASN A 247 -9.01 -10.03 -1.81
N ALA A 248 -7.95 -9.33 -1.42
CA ALA A 248 -6.77 -9.13 -2.26
C ALA A 248 -6.11 -10.46 -2.64
N ILE A 249 -6.00 -11.39 -1.70
CA ILE A 249 -5.40 -12.70 -1.93
C ILE A 249 -6.31 -13.60 -2.76
N PHE A 250 -7.60 -13.69 -2.43
CA PHE A 250 -8.50 -14.71 -2.95
C PHE A 250 -9.34 -14.26 -4.14
N PHE A 251 -9.64 -12.96 -4.30
CA PHE A 251 -10.62 -12.50 -5.30
C PHE A 251 -10.06 -11.54 -6.35
N VAL A 252 -8.99 -10.80 -6.08
CA VAL A 252 -8.41 -9.90 -7.08
C VAL A 252 -7.55 -10.66 -8.08
N GLY A 253 -7.63 -10.30 -9.37
CA GLY A 253 -6.80 -10.89 -10.44
C GLY A 253 -7.12 -12.35 -10.73
N GLN A 254 -8.40 -12.69 -10.66
CA GLN A 254 -8.93 -14.02 -11.04
C GLN A 254 -9.53 -13.97 -12.44
#